data_c94ec576caa88051e7028cb8b4081610
#
_entry.id   c94ec576caa88051e7028cb8b4081610
#
_cell.length_a   1.000
_cell.length_b   1.000
_cell.length_c   1.000
_cell.angle_alpha   90.00
_cell.angle_beta   90.00
_cell.angle_gamma   90.00
#
_symmetry.space_group_name_H-M   'P 1'
#
loop_
_entity.id
_entity.type
_entity.pdbx_description
1 polymer ?
#
loop_
_entity_poly.entity_id
_entity_poly.type
_entity_poly.pdbx_seq_one_letter_code
_entity_poly.pdbx_strand_id
1 'polypeptide(L)'
;MSEDEIELLAREGIFHGKALNGDLIETHISWVILSDGYAFKVKKPLKTSFLDYSSLEKRRENAEKEINLNSRYSDIYLAVCPVYFHDGKWYLEEQKGQLIDYAVKMIRIDEERKMDYLLSEDELKVEHIIQLAARIAQFHQTAKVAKPPFDIEKTKGTFNDIEQLIPNTIISEKEIYDFSDWSDEFLLQHGDDIQSRVNKGLFRDVHGDLHLGNIFIDHEPIIFDCIEYNDEFRKIDLLYEIAFVCMDLESAGREDLSRSFLEEYKRYIPIIEGANDQSLFVYYKCLRANIRAKVHGLRVKQLIPKSLCVMEEDLLLKYWNLMRNYRAQISF
;
A
#
# COMPACT_ATOMS: atom_id res chain seq x y z
N MET A 1 -10.94 -15.74 -13.70
CA MET A 1 -10.25 -15.72 -15.01
C MET A 1 -8.86 -16.32 -14.86
N SER A 2 -8.32 -16.95 -15.91
CA SER A 2 -6.92 -17.37 -16.01
C SER A 2 -6.04 -16.25 -16.56
N GLU A 3 -4.71 -16.47 -16.57
CA GLU A 3 -3.74 -15.53 -17.12
C GLU A 3 -3.93 -15.32 -18.64
N ASP A 4 -4.12 -16.42 -19.40
CA ASP A 4 -4.40 -16.35 -20.84
C ASP A 4 -5.70 -15.58 -21.14
N GLU A 5 -6.74 -15.76 -20.31
CA GLU A 5 -8.03 -15.09 -20.48
C GLU A 5 -7.94 -13.58 -20.22
N ILE A 6 -7.16 -13.14 -19.23
CA ILE A 6 -6.99 -11.72 -18.93
C ILE A 6 -6.15 -11.02 -20.01
N GLU A 7 -5.13 -11.69 -20.58
CA GLU A 7 -4.37 -11.18 -21.71
C GLU A 7 -5.25 -10.97 -22.95
N LEU A 8 -6.13 -11.93 -23.26
CA LEU A 8 -7.09 -11.80 -24.34
C LEU A 8 -8.09 -10.67 -24.06
N LEU A 9 -8.60 -10.54 -22.84
CA LEU A 9 -9.47 -9.44 -22.46
C LEU A 9 -8.76 -8.09 -22.61
N ALA A 10 -7.51 -7.95 -22.20
CA ALA A 10 -6.75 -6.71 -22.31
C ALA A 10 -6.56 -6.29 -23.77
N ARG A 11 -6.22 -7.26 -24.64
CA ARG A 11 -5.91 -6.98 -26.04
C ARG A 11 -7.17 -6.81 -26.90
N GLU A 12 -8.17 -7.70 -26.74
CA GLU A 12 -9.29 -7.86 -27.68
C GLU A 12 -10.67 -7.61 -27.03
N GLY A 13 -10.71 -7.34 -25.71
CA GLY A 13 -11.94 -7.07 -25.01
C GLY A 13 -12.71 -5.90 -25.59
N ILE A 14 -14.04 -6.00 -25.65
CA ILE A 14 -14.90 -4.96 -26.21
C ILE A 14 -15.52 -4.15 -25.07
N PHE A 15 -15.32 -2.86 -25.11
CA PHE A 15 -15.92 -1.88 -24.21
C PHE A 15 -16.57 -0.77 -25.01
N HIS A 16 -17.87 -0.55 -24.84
CA HIS A 16 -18.68 0.40 -25.64
C HIS A 16 -18.48 0.25 -27.14
N GLY A 17 -18.43 -1.00 -27.62
CA GLY A 17 -18.30 -1.33 -29.04
C GLY A 17 -16.89 -1.13 -29.63
N LYS A 18 -15.87 -0.79 -28.83
CA LYS A 18 -14.47 -0.64 -29.23
C LYS A 18 -13.59 -1.66 -28.54
N ALA A 19 -12.52 -2.10 -29.20
CA ALA A 19 -11.51 -2.92 -28.57
C ALA A 19 -10.75 -2.12 -27.51
N LEU A 20 -10.43 -2.78 -26.39
CA LEU A 20 -9.67 -2.15 -25.27
C LEU A 20 -8.27 -1.75 -25.69
N ASN A 21 -7.56 -2.64 -26.45
CA ASN A 21 -6.14 -2.45 -26.80
C ASN A 21 -5.30 -1.98 -25.61
N GLY A 22 -5.55 -2.59 -24.45
CA GLY A 22 -5.00 -2.13 -23.17
C GLY A 22 -3.69 -2.80 -22.82
N ASP A 23 -2.84 -2.08 -22.11
CA ASP A 23 -1.64 -2.61 -21.46
C ASP A 23 -2.03 -3.36 -20.21
N LEU A 24 -1.44 -4.53 -19.98
CA LEU A 24 -1.70 -5.36 -18.80
C LEU A 24 -0.60 -5.18 -17.76
N ILE A 25 -0.99 -4.75 -16.55
CA ILE A 25 -0.12 -4.71 -15.37
C ILE A 25 -0.56 -5.83 -14.42
N GLU A 26 0.39 -6.63 -13.98
CA GLU A 26 0.15 -7.69 -13.01
C GLU A 26 0.62 -7.27 -11.61
N THR A 27 -0.26 -7.50 -10.61
CA THR A 27 0.06 -7.36 -9.19
C THR A 27 -0.03 -8.73 -8.49
N HIS A 28 0.30 -8.80 -7.21
CA HIS A 28 0.18 -10.06 -6.46
C HIS A 28 -1.25 -10.61 -6.43
N ILE A 29 -2.26 -9.73 -6.33
CA ILE A 29 -3.66 -10.12 -6.08
C ILE A 29 -4.63 -9.69 -7.18
N SER A 30 -4.16 -8.95 -8.18
CA SER A 30 -5.02 -8.41 -9.25
C SER A 30 -4.25 -8.27 -10.56
N TRP A 31 -5.00 -8.11 -11.64
CA TRP A 31 -4.53 -7.61 -12.92
C TRP A 31 -5.17 -6.25 -13.18
N VAL A 32 -4.45 -5.34 -13.79
CA VAL A 32 -4.93 -4.01 -14.16
C VAL A 32 -4.74 -3.82 -15.67
N ILE A 33 -5.84 -3.60 -16.37
CA ILE A 33 -5.84 -3.29 -17.81
C ILE A 33 -5.89 -1.77 -17.95
N LEU A 34 -4.86 -1.17 -18.52
CA LEU A 34 -4.81 0.25 -18.83
C LEU A 34 -5.25 0.47 -20.27
N SER A 35 -6.46 0.99 -20.46
CA SER A 35 -7.02 1.32 -21.77
C SER A 35 -7.12 2.85 -21.95
N ASP A 36 -7.63 3.30 -23.11
CA ASP A 36 -7.82 4.73 -23.39
C ASP A 36 -8.85 5.34 -22.42
N GLY A 37 -8.38 6.23 -21.54
CA GLY A 37 -9.17 6.95 -20.53
C GLY A 37 -9.62 6.13 -19.31
N TYR A 38 -9.46 4.81 -19.29
CA TYR A 38 -9.91 3.94 -18.21
C TYR A 38 -8.86 2.92 -17.76
N ALA A 39 -8.92 2.54 -16.48
CA ALA A 39 -8.24 1.39 -15.91
C ALA A 39 -9.29 0.39 -15.40
N PHE A 40 -9.07 -0.91 -15.67
CA PHE A 40 -9.94 -2.00 -15.23
C PHE A 40 -9.14 -2.96 -14.37
N LYS A 41 -9.41 -3.01 -13.05
CA LYS A 41 -8.73 -3.89 -12.10
C LYS A 41 -9.56 -5.14 -11.86
N VAL A 42 -9.02 -6.30 -12.23
CA VAL A 42 -9.65 -7.63 -12.07
C VAL A 42 -8.91 -8.40 -10.98
N LYS A 43 -9.65 -8.91 -10.00
CA LYS A 43 -9.06 -9.66 -8.88
C LYS A 43 -8.68 -11.08 -9.32
N LYS A 44 -7.49 -11.54 -8.93
CA LYS A 44 -7.05 -12.93 -9.17
C LYS A 44 -7.88 -13.91 -8.31
N PRO A 45 -8.22 -15.11 -8.81
CA PRO A 45 -8.99 -16.10 -8.04
C PRO A 45 -8.10 -16.80 -6.98
N LEU A 46 -7.60 -16.05 -6.01
CA LEU A 46 -6.67 -16.49 -4.98
C LEU A 46 -7.37 -16.68 -3.64
N LYS A 47 -6.81 -17.57 -2.81
CA LYS A 47 -7.17 -17.71 -1.40
C LYS A 47 -5.89 -17.83 -0.58
N THR A 48 -5.71 -16.90 0.37
CA THR A 48 -4.61 -16.90 1.34
C THR A 48 -5.18 -16.88 2.76
N SER A 49 -4.33 -16.75 3.79
CA SER A 49 -4.76 -16.63 5.17
C SER A 49 -5.51 -15.32 5.49
N PHE A 50 -5.32 -14.27 4.68
CA PHE A 50 -5.85 -12.93 4.92
C PHE A 50 -6.79 -12.40 3.83
N LEU A 51 -6.91 -13.07 2.68
CA LEU A 51 -7.85 -12.72 1.62
C LEU A 51 -8.48 -13.97 0.98
N ASP A 52 -9.71 -13.83 0.48
CA ASP A 52 -10.41 -14.89 -0.23
C ASP A 52 -11.17 -14.33 -1.44
N TYR A 53 -10.58 -14.50 -2.63
CA TYR A 53 -11.14 -14.16 -3.95
C TYR A 53 -11.51 -15.42 -4.77
N SER A 54 -11.66 -16.57 -4.11
CA SER A 54 -11.83 -17.87 -4.76
C SER A 54 -13.13 -18.02 -5.57
N SER A 55 -14.21 -17.33 -5.18
CA SER A 55 -15.48 -17.36 -5.90
C SER A 55 -15.79 -16.05 -6.60
N LEU A 56 -16.61 -16.13 -7.66
CA LEU A 56 -17.08 -14.97 -8.41
C LEU A 56 -17.81 -13.96 -7.51
N GLU A 57 -18.65 -14.44 -6.59
CA GLU A 57 -19.40 -13.61 -5.65
C GLU A 57 -18.45 -12.84 -4.72
N LYS A 58 -17.45 -13.51 -4.14
CA LYS A 58 -16.44 -12.85 -3.29
C LYS A 58 -15.65 -11.79 -4.03
N ARG A 59 -15.30 -12.02 -5.30
CA ARG A 59 -14.61 -11.01 -6.11
C ARG A 59 -15.50 -9.82 -6.39
N ARG A 60 -16.81 -10.03 -6.62
CA ARG A 60 -17.79 -8.95 -6.75
C ARG A 60 -17.90 -8.14 -5.46
N GLU A 61 -18.14 -8.80 -4.33
CA GLU A 61 -18.25 -8.13 -3.01
C GLU A 61 -17.02 -7.29 -2.69
N ASN A 62 -15.82 -7.85 -2.97
CA ASN A 62 -14.57 -7.12 -2.75
C ASN A 62 -14.36 -5.98 -3.75
N ALA A 63 -14.82 -6.09 -5.00
CA ALA A 63 -14.80 -4.99 -5.96
C ALA A 63 -15.74 -3.84 -5.52
N GLU A 64 -16.95 -4.17 -5.05
CA GLU A 64 -17.88 -3.19 -4.48
C GLU A 64 -17.29 -2.51 -3.22
N LYS A 65 -16.66 -3.28 -2.35
CA LYS A 65 -15.97 -2.78 -1.15
C LYS A 65 -14.79 -1.88 -1.50
N GLU A 66 -14.00 -2.23 -2.51
CA GLU A 66 -12.89 -1.43 -3.00
C GLU A 66 -13.36 -0.05 -3.47
N ILE A 67 -14.42 0.02 -4.27
CA ILE A 67 -15.01 1.30 -4.69
C ILE A 67 -15.46 2.11 -3.48
N ASN A 68 -16.24 1.52 -2.58
CA ASN A 68 -16.76 2.22 -1.41
C ASN A 68 -15.66 2.80 -0.52
N LEU A 69 -14.56 2.08 -0.34
CA LEU A 69 -13.45 2.52 0.49
C LEU A 69 -12.62 3.60 -0.19
N ASN A 70 -12.35 3.44 -1.48
CA ASN A 70 -11.49 4.36 -2.22
C ASN A 70 -12.21 5.66 -2.61
N SER A 71 -13.54 5.64 -2.78
CA SER A 71 -14.36 6.87 -2.97
C SER A 71 -14.27 7.85 -1.80
N ARG A 72 -13.73 7.42 -0.64
CA ARG A 72 -13.42 8.32 0.48
C ARG A 72 -12.24 9.25 0.17
N TYR A 73 -11.37 8.87 -0.77
CA TYR A 73 -10.11 9.53 -1.08
C TYR A 73 -10.10 10.24 -2.43
N SER A 74 -10.78 9.66 -3.43
CA SER A 74 -10.76 10.18 -4.80
C SER A 74 -11.99 9.74 -5.59
N ASP A 75 -12.32 10.51 -6.63
CA ASP A 75 -13.46 10.27 -7.53
C ASP A 75 -13.08 9.42 -8.75
N ILE A 76 -11.88 8.82 -8.77
CA ILE A 76 -11.44 8.02 -9.92
C ILE A 76 -12.12 6.64 -9.99
N TYR A 77 -12.67 6.14 -8.89
CA TYR A 77 -13.37 4.85 -8.83
C TYR A 77 -14.82 5.00 -9.29
N LEU A 78 -15.16 4.41 -10.44
CA LEU A 78 -16.42 4.67 -11.12
C LEU A 78 -17.51 3.63 -10.83
N ALA A 79 -17.22 2.34 -11.11
CA ALA A 79 -18.20 1.28 -10.99
C ALA A 79 -17.58 -0.12 -10.96
N VAL A 80 -18.34 -1.11 -10.47
CA VAL A 80 -18.06 -2.52 -10.73
C VAL A 80 -18.57 -2.87 -12.11
N CYS A 81 -17.65 -3.27 -12.98
CA CYS A 81 -17.87 -3.58 -14.38
C CYS A 81 -17.93 -5.11 -14.58
N PRO A 82 -19.08 -5.71 -14.94
CA PRO A 82 -19.14 -7.14 -15.21
C PRO A 82 -18.40 -7.47 -16.53
N VAL A 83 -17.72 -8.63 -16.52
CA VAL A 83 -16.95 -9.16 -17.64
C VAL A 83 -17.69 -10.40 -18.19
N TYR A 84 -18.05 -10.37 -19.46
CA TYR A 84 -18.78 -11.43 -20.15
C TYR A 84 -17.95 -12.07 -21.24
N PHE A 85 -18.27 -13.32 -21.56
CA PHE A 85 -17.70 -14.06 -22.69
C PHE A 85 -18.81 -14.62 -23.58
N HIS A 86 -18.72 -14.37 -24.89
CA HIS A 86 -19.69 -14.85 -25.90
C HIS A 86 -19.02 -15.01 -27.26
N ASP A 87 -19.24 -16.16 -27.90
CA ASP A 87 -18.77 -16.47 -29.28
C ASP A 87 -17.29 -16.12 -29.49
N GLY A 88 -16.41 -16.51 -28.54
CA GLY A 88 -14.97 -16.28 -28.61
C GLY A 88 -14.54 -14.85 -28.34
N LYS A 89 -15.41 -13.95 -27.84
CA LYS A 89 -15.13 -12.56 -27.56
C LYS A 89 -15.43 -12.20 -26.12
N TRP A 90 -14.65 -11.26 -25.59
CA TRP A 90 -14.78 -10.69 -24.26
C TRP A 90 -15.51 -9.35 -24.31
N TYR A 91 -16.40 -9.10 -23.36
CA TYR A 91 -17.19 -7.87 -23.25
C TYR A 91 -17.14 -7.31 -21.83
N LEU A 92 -16.94 -6.00 -21.70
CA LEU A 92 -17.07 -5.27 -20.44
C LEU A 92 -18.34 -4.41 -20.47
N GLU A 93 -19.11 -4.47 -19.38
CA GLU A 93 -20.41 -3.78 -19.17
C GLU A 93 -21.54 -4.23 -20.15
N GLU A 94 -21.24 -4.82 -21.27
CA GLU A 94 -22.24 -5.29 -22.23
C GLU A 94 -22.70 -6.70 -21.85
N GLN A 95 -23.94 -6.84 -21.40
CA GLN A 95 -24.52 -8.15 -21.01
C GLN A 95 -24.70 -9.08 -22.22
N LYS A 96 -23.60 -9.74 -22.63
CA LYS A 96 -23.55 -10.68 -23.75
C LYS A 96 -22.92 -12.00 -23.31
N GLY A 97 -23.67 -13.09 -23.39
CA GLY A 97 -23.20 -14.43 -23.09
C GLY A 97 -23.05 -14.72 -21.60
N GLN A 98 -22.01 -15.43 -21.23
CA GLN A 98 -21.75 -15.89 -19.86
C GLN A 98 -21.00 -14.83 -19.06
N LEU A 99 -21.46 -14.55 -17.85
CA LEU A 99 -20.71 -13.73 -16.87
C LEU A 99 -19.52 -14.55 -16.34
N ILE A 100 -18.32 -14.00 -16.48
CA ILE A 100 -17.06 -14.68 -16.11
C ILE A 100 -16.44 -14.05 -14.87
N ASP A 101 -16.39 -12.71 -14.79
CA ASP A 101 -15.76 -12.01 -13.69
C ASP A 101 -16.30 -10.57 -13.52
N TYR A 102 -15.67 -9.83 -12.61
CA TYR A 102 -15.93 -8.42 -12.37
C TYR A 102 -14.61 -7.63 -12.33
N ALA A 103 -14.63 -6.44 -12.91
CA ALA A 103 -13.55 -5.47 -12.85
C ALA A 103 -13.98 -4.22 -12.06
N VAL A 104 -13.06 -3.61 -11.34
CA VAL A 104 -13.21 -2.23 -10.85
C VAL A 104 -12.82 -1.30 -11.97
N LYS A 105 -13.79 -0.51 -12.46
CA LYS A 105 -13.56 0.51 -13.49
C LYS A 105 -13.14 1.82 -12.82
N MET A 106 -12.03 2.38 -13.27
CA MET A 106 -11.46 3.63 -12.78
C MET A 106 -11.12 4.56 -13.93
N ILE A 107 -11.03 5.86 -13.65
CA ILE A 107 -10.39 6.81 -14.56
C ILE A 107 -8.90 6.48 -14.61
N ARG A 108 -8.34 6.35 -15.83
CA ARG A 108 -6.89 6.20 -16.00
C ARG A 108 -6.21 7.53 -15.74
N ILE A 109 -5.21 7.53 -14.88
CA ILE A 109 -4.30 8.63 -14.65
C ILE A 109 -2.95 8.28 -15.27
N ASP A 110 -2.24 9.27 -15.75
CA ASP A 110 -0.92 9.11 -16.32
C ASP A 110 0.06 8.63 -15.23
N GLU A 111 0.77 7.54 -15.49
CA GLU A 111 1.75 6.96 -14.56
C GLU A 111 2.91 7.94 -14.25
N GLU A 112 3.23 8.87 -15.17
CA GLU A 112 4.22 9.92 -14.94
C GLU A 112 3.79 10.94 -13.88
N ARG A 113 2.53 10.91 -13.45
CA ARG A 113 2.00 11.72 -12.34
C ARG A 113 2.04 11.01 -10.99
N LYS A 114 2.48 9.77 -10.93
CA LYS A 114 2.70 9.09 -9.64
C LYS A 114 3.77 9.78 -8.81
N MET A 115 3.56 9.85 -7.52
CA MET A 115 4.52 10.53 -6.64
C MET A 115 5.88 9.84 -6.59
N ASP A 116 5.94 8.52 -6.65
CA ASP A 116 7.20 7.78 -6.71
C ASP A 116 7.95 8.02 -8.02
N TYR A 117 7.23 8.14 -9.16
CA TYR A 117 7.82 8.55 -10.43
C TYR A 117 8.34 9.99 -10.37
N LEU A 118 7.53 10.96 -9.94
CA LEU A 118 7.94 12.36 -9.78
C LEU A 118 9.15 12.51 -8.84
N LEU A 119 9.21 11.66 -7.81
CA LEU A 119 10.35 11.63 -6.89
C LEU A 119 11.62 11.11 -7.57
N SER A 120 11.50 10.08 -8.42
CA SER A 120 12.66 9.54 -9.15
C SER A 120 13.20 10.49 -10.21
N GLU A 121 12.34 11.32 -10.80
CA GLU A 121 12.71 12.34 -11.80
C GLU A 121 13.09 13.70 -11.18
N ASP A 122 13.16 13.80 -9.83
CA ASP A 122 13.40 15.04 -9.07
C ASP A 122 12.36 16.16 -9.37
N GLU A 123 11.16 15.76 -9.78
CA GLU A 123 10.04 16.68 -10.10
C GLU A 123 9.06 16.89 -8.93
N LEU A 124 9.23 16.14 -7.84
CA LEU A 124 8.38 16.25 -6.65
C LEU A 124 8.72 17.50 -5.86
N LYS A 125 7.76 18.44 -5.78
CA LYS A 125 7.92 19.75 -5.15
C LYS A 125 7.38 19.75 -3.71
N VAL A 126 7.86 20.69 -2.89
CA VAL A 126 7.38 20.87 -1.52
C VAL A 126 5.88 21.23 -1.47
N GLU A 127 5.38 21.95 -2.47
CA GLU A 127 3.96 22.30 -2.57
C GLU A 127 3.07 21.06 -2.70
N HIS A 128 3.51 20.04 -3.46
CA HIS A 128 2.80 18.76 -3.58
C HIS A 128 2.72 18.05 -2.21
N ILE A 129 3.79 18.11 -1.45
CA ILE A 129 3.89 17.51 -0.10
C ILE A 129 2.97 18.22 0.90
N ILE A 130 2.92 19.54 0.86
CA ILE A 130 2.04 20.35 1.70
C ILE A 130 0.57 20.06 1.40
N GLN A 131 0.21 20.01 0.12
CA GLN A 131 -1.16 19.67 -0.31
C GLN A 131 -1.54 18.23 0.13
N LEU A 132 -0.63 17.28 -0.05
CA LEU A 132 -0.85 15.90 0.38
C LEU A 132 -1.05 15.79 1.90
N ALA A 133 -0.19 16.42 2.69
CA ALA A 133 -0.29 16.42 4.14
C ALA A 133 -1.62 17.00 4.63
N ALA A 134 -2.05 18.13 4.06
CA ALA A 134 -3.33 18.76 4.35
C ALA A 134 -4.50 17.84 4.00
N ARG A 135 -4.48 17.22 2.80
CA ARG A 135 -5.55 16.29 2.35
C ARG A 135 -5.67 15.06 3.25
N ILE A 136 -4.54 14.44 3.57
CA ILE A 136 -4.52 13.27 4.47
C ILE A 136 -5.01 13.67 5.86
N ALA A 137 -4.54 14.78 6.41
CA ALA A 137 -4.95 15.24 7.73
C ALA A 137 -6.46 15.55 7.81
N GLN A 138 -7.02 16.21 6.81
CA GLN A 138 -8.46 16.49 6.71
C GLN A 138 -9.28 15.19 6.68
N PHE A 139 -8.85 14.21 5.89
CA PHE A 139 -9.49 12.89 5.90
C PHE A 139 -9.38 12.23 7.28
N HIS A 140 -8.19 12.23 7.88
CA HIS A 140 -7.96 11.62 9.18
C HIS A 140 -8.79 12.25 10.30
N GLN A 141 -9.08 13.56 10.25
CA GLN A 141 -9.95 14.22 11.23
C GLN A 141 -11.38 13.64 11.22
N THR A 142 -11.86 13.22 10.06
CA THR A 142 -13.24 12.71 9.87
C THR A 142 -13.30 11.18 9.84
N ALA A 143 -12.19 10.50 9.68
CA ALA A 143 -12.12 9.04 9.63
C ALA A 143 -12.66 8.40 10.91
N LYS A 144 -13.37 7.27 10.75
CA LYS A 144 -14.01 6.55 11.86
C LYS A 144 -12.97 6.11 12.89
N VAL A 145 -13.18 6.50 14.15
CA VAL A 145 -12.33 6.06 15.26
C VAL A 145 -12.47 4.55 15.44
N ALA A 146 -11.35 3.86 15.49
CA ALA A 146 -11.25 2.46 15.84
C ALA A 146 -10.66 2.35 17.26
N LYS A 147 -11.13 1.36 18.03
CA LYS A 147 -10.62 1.07 19.39
C LYS A 147 -10.29 -0.41 19.52
N PRO A 148 -9.39 -0.95 18.68
CA PRO A 148 -8.94 -2.31 18.88
C PRO A 148 -8.18 -2.37 20.21
N PRO A 149 -8.26 -3.48 21.00
CA PRO A 149 -7.31 -3.69 22.04
C PRO A 149 -5.91 -3.77 21.42
N PHE A 150 -4.90 -3.18 22.06
CA PHE A 150 -3.54 -3.36 21.58
C PHE A 150 -3.11 -4.81 21.78
N ASP A 151 -2.80 -5.47 20.71
CA ASP A 151 -2.30 -6.83 20.67
C ASP A 151 -0.80 -6.81 20.37
N ILE A 152 -0.01 -6.94 21.42
CA ILE A 152 1.45 -6.91 21.34
C ILE A 152 1.99 -8.09 20.50
N GLU A 153 1.41 -9.29 20.66
CA GLU A 153 1.90 -10.48 19.95
C GLU A 153 1.63 -10.38 18.45
N LYS A 154 0.49 -9.82 18.07
CA LYS A 154 0.19 -9.53 16.67
C LYS A 154 1.16 -8.51 16.08
N THR A 155 1.51 -7.46 16.84
CA THR A 155 2.43 -6.42 16.36
C THR A 155 3.87 -6.96 16.24
N LYS A 156 4.32 -7.76 17.21
CA LYS A 156 5.57 -8.52 17.16
C LYS A 156 5.60 -9.41 15.92
N GLY A 157 4.55 -10.21 15.70
CA GLY A 157 4.44 -11.09 14.53
C GLY A 157 4.57 -10.32 13.21
N THR A 158 4.03 -9.10 13.12
CA THR A 158 4.17 -8.26 11.92
C THR A 158 5.61 -7.86 11.64
N PHE A 159 6.39 -7.52 12.67
CA PHE A 159 7.81 -7.20 12.51
C PHE A 159 8.62 -8.46 12.24
N ASN A 160 8.41 -9.53 13.02
CA ASN A 160 9.18 -10.77 12.99
C ASN A 160 8.91 -11.61 11.72
N ASP A 161 7.87 -11.29 10.96
CA ASP A 161 7.65 -11.83 9.62
C ASP A 161 8.87 -11.68 8.67
N ILE A 162 9.81 -10.77 8.97
CA ILE A 162 11.06 -10.62 8.21
C ILE A 162 11.96 -11.85 8.33
N GLU A 163 11.77 -12.68 9.35
CA GLU A 163 12.49 -13.95 9.52
C GLU A 163 12.20 -14.95 8.39
N GLN A 164 11.11 -14.76 7.62
CA GLN A 164 10.85 -15.50 6.38
C GLN A 164 11.98 -15.33 5.35
N LEU A 165 12.81 -14.31 5.50
CA LEU A 165 13.98 -14.14 4.65
C LEU A 165 15.09 -15.16 4.96
N ILE A 166 15.08 -15.82 6.11
CA ILE A 166 16.07 -16.84 6.48
C ILE A 166 15.81 -18.16 5.70
N PRO A 167 16.84 -18.82 5.12
CA PRO A 167 18.21 -18.30 4.98
C PRO A 167 18.29 -17.20 3.92
N ASN A 168 19.18 -16.23 4.12
CA ASN A 168 19.44 -15.16 3.18
C ASN A 168 20.95 -15.00 2.96
N THR A 169 21.36 -14.73 1.72
CA THR A 169 22.78 -14.58 1.37
C THR A 169 23.30 -13.15 1.50
N ILE A 170 22.39 -12.18 1.61
CA ILE A 170 22.69 -10.73 1.63
C ILE A 170 22.71 -10.21 3.07
N ILE A 171 21.70 -10.59 3.86
CA ILE A 171 21.56 -10.20 5.26
C ILE A 171 21.85 -11.40 6.16
N SER A 172 22.70 -11.23 7.18
CA SER A 172 23.01 -12.33 8.08
C SER A 172 21.81 -12.71 8.95
N GLU A 173 21.62 -14.01 9.20
CA GLU A 173 20.57 -14.51 10.10
C GLU A 173 20.64 -13.85 11.47
N LYS A 174 21.85 -13.70 12.01
CA LYS A 174 22.08 -13.04 13.28
C LYS A 174 21.49 -11.63 13.31
N GLU A 175 21.71 -10.86 12.26
CA GLU A 175 21.21 -9.48 12.18
C GLU A 175 19.67 -9.43 12.07
N ILE A 176 19.07 -10.40 11.36
CA ILE A 176 17.61 -10.51 11.29
C ILE A 176 17.03 -10.74 12.69
N TYR A 177 17.57 -11.72 13.46
CA TYR A 177 17.15 -11.98 14.83
C TYR A 177 17.42 -10.80 15.78
N ASP A 178 18.59 -10.14 15.67
CA ASP A 178 18.93 -8.95 16.46
C ASP A 178 17.92 -7.79 16.22
N PHE A 179 17.30 -7.71 15.06
CA PHE A 179 16.23 -6.76 14.77
C PHE A 179 14.88 -7.20 15.34
N SER A 180 14.53 -8.49 15.24
CA SER A 180 13.33 -9.06 15.87
C SER A 180 13.34 -8.85 17.39
N ASP A 181 14.44 -9.21 18.05
CA ASP A 181 14.62 -9.03 19.49
C ASP A 181 14.52 -7.56 19.90
N TRP A 182 15.15 -6.66 19.15
CA TRP A 182 15.07 -5.21 19.38
C TRP A 182 13.64 -4.69 19.26
N SER A 183 12.90 -5.12 18.25
CA SER A 183 11.51 -4.74 18.05
C SER A 183 10.62 -5.24 19.17
N ASP A 184 10.82 -6.49 19.60
CA ASP A 184 10.08 -7.10 20.72
C ASP A 184 10.29 -6.34 22.02
N GLU A 185 11.54 -5.95 22.31
CA GLU A 185 11.88 -5.14 23.48
C GLU A 185 11.24 -3.75 23.41
N PHE A 186 11.29 -3.08 22.25
CA PHE A 186 10.64 -1.79 22.03
C PHE A 186 9.13 -1.86 22.30
N LEU A 187 8.45 -2.87 21.79
CA LEU A 187 7.02 -3.05 21.97
C LEU A 187 6.63 -3.34 23.42
N LEU A 188 7.47 -4.09 24.16
CA LEU A 188 7.28 -4.32 25.59
C LEU A 188 7.37 -3.03 26.39
N GLN A 189 8.27 -2.12 26.04
CA GLN A 189 8.46 -0.85 26.75
C GLN A 189 7.37 0.17 26.39
N HIS A 190 6.87 0.19 25.13
CA HIS A 190 5.93 1.18 24.63
C HIS A 190 4.49 0.70 24.47
N GLY A 191 4.16 -0.50 24.97
CA GLY A 191 2.80 -1.06 24.87
C GLY A 191 1.73 -0.17 25.49
N ASP A 192 2.01 0.42 26.66
CA ASP A 192 1.11 1.34 27.36
C ASP A 192 0.95 2.66 26.59
N ASP A 193 2.00 3.16 25.93
CA ASP A 193 1.93 4.34 25.08
C ASP A 193 1.01 4.09 23.89
N ILE A 194 1.15 2.94 23.23
CA ILE A 194 0.29 2.54 22.09
C ILE A 194 -1.16 2.40 22.56
N GLN A 195 -1.41 1.73 23.70
CA GLN A 195 -2.76 1.60 24.26
C GLN A 195 -3.35 2.97 24.63
N SER A 196 -2.54 3.89 25.14
CA SER A 196 -2.96 5.29 25.40
C SER A 196 -3.40 5.99 24.12
N ARG A 197 -2.70 5.79 22.99
CA ARG A 197 -3.06 6.33 21.69
C ARG A 197 -4.38 5.76 21.16
N VAL A 198 -4.66 4.47 21.38
CA VAL A 198 -5.98 3.86 21.11
C VAL A 198 -7.07 4.58 21.91
N ASN A 199 -6.83 4.81 23.22
CA ASN A 199 -7.80 5.45 24.11
C ASN A 199 -8.06 6.93 23.72
N LYS A 200 -7.03 7.63 23.24
CA LYS A 200 -7.11 9.00 22.70
C LYS A 200 -7.84 9.08 21.35
N GLY A 201 -8.19 7.96 20.72
CA GLY A 201 -8.86 7.90 19.41
C GLY A 201 -7.94 8.22 18.22
N LEU A 202 -6.63 7.98 18.38
CA LEU A 202 -5.63 8.14 17.32
C LEU A 202 -5.56 6.92 16.39
N PHE A 203 -6.23 5.81 16.74
CA PHE A 203 -6.47 4.70 15.83
C PHE A 203 -7.75 4.94 15.05
N ARG A 204 -7.66 4.89 13.72
CA ARG A 204 -8.80 5.18 12.83
C ARG A 204 -8.83 4.22 11.64
N ASP A 205 -10.01 4.14 10.98
CA ASP A 205 -10.18 3.41 9.73
C ASP A 205 -9.67 4.28 8.58
N VAL A 206 -8.42 4.07 8.20
CA VAL A 206 -7.66 4.87 7.25
C VAL A 206 -7.31 4.10 5.98
N HIS A 207 -6.26 4.44 5.26
CA HIS A 207 -5.89 3.80 4.00
C HIS A 207 -5.22 2.41 4.21
N GLY A 208 -4.32 2.33 5.17
CA GLY A 208 -3.58 1.11 5.52
C GLY A 208 -2.30 0.88 4.73
N ASP A 209 -2.25 1.35 3.48
CA ASP A 209 -1.10 1.20 2.58
C ASP A 209 -0.71 2.52 1.90
N LEU A 210 -0.60 3.59 2.67
CA LEU A 210 -0.39 4.94 2.19
C LEU A 210 1.09 5.21 1.87
N HIS A 211 1.55 4.72 0.73
CA HIS A 211 2.89 4.96 0.20
C HIS A 211 2.87 5.79 -1.10
N LEU A 212 4.01 6.31 -1.54
CA LEU A 212 4.07 7.24 -2.67
C LEU A 212 3.58 6.63 -3.99
N GLY A 213 3.73 5.32 -4.19
CA GLY A 213 3.20 4.61 -5.35
C GLY A 213 1.67 4.50 -5.39
N ASN A 214 0.96 4.85 -4.30
CA ASN A 214 -0.51 4.89 -4.21
C ASN A 214 -1.05 6.33 -4.22
N ILE A 215 -0.27 7.27 -4.76
CA ILE A 215 -0.63 8.68 -4.83
C ILE A 215 -0.24 9.23 -6.21
N PHE A 216 -1.19 9.85 -6.91
CA PHE A 216 -0.94 10.67 -8.07
C PHE A 216 -1.01 12.16 -7.72
N ILE A 217 -0.25 12.97 -8.42
CA ILE A 217 -0.33 14.44 -8.37
C ILE A 217 -0.94 14.93 -9.68
N ASP A 218 -2.15 15.44 -9.57
CA ASP A 218 -2.81 16.19 -10.63
C ASP A 218 -2.99 17.65 -10.16
N HIS A 219 -4.16 18.23 -10.27
CA HIS A 219 -4.49 19.53 -9.65
C HIS A 219 -4.49 19.43 -8.12
N GLU A 220 -4.92 18.29 -7.59
CA GLU A 220 -4.87 17.90 -6.19
C GLU A 220 -4.29 16.48 -6.07
N PRO A 221 -3.74 16.09 -4.89
CA PRO A 221 -3.30 14.73 -4.67
C PRO A 221 -4.47 13.74 -4.77
N ILE A 222 -4.33 12.73 -5.61
CA ILE A 222 -5.28 11.62 -5.78
C ILE A 222 -4.72 10.41 -5.07
N ILE A 223 -5.37 10.00 -3.98
CA ILE A 223 -5.00 8.83 -3.19
C ILE A 223 -5.86 7.66 -3.66
N PHE A 224 -5.25 6.49 -3.89
CA PHE A 224 -5.93 5.31 -4.43
C PHE A 224 -5.34 4.01 -3.84
N ASP A 225 -5.99 2.89 -4.11
CA ASP A 225 -5.61 1.54 -3.69
C ASP A 225 -5.58 1.34 -2.15
N CYS A 226 -6.60 1.90 -1.47
CA CYS A 226 -6.87 1.62 -0.06
C CYS A 226 -7.14 0.12 0.15
N ILE A 227 -6.58 -0.46 1.19
CA ILE A 227 -6.77 -1.89 1.50
C ILE A 227 -8.24 -2.22 1.70
N GLU A 228 -8.80 -3.08 0.87
CA GLU A 228 -10.19 -3.54 0.95
C GLU A 228 -10.35 -4.95 1.54
N TYR A 229 -9.35 -5.80 1.38
CA TYR A 229 -9.45 -7.23 1.69
C TYR A 229 -9.39 -7.54 3.19
N ASN A 230 -8.85 -6.65 4.01
CA ASN A 230 -8.78 -6.83 5.46
C ASN A 230 -8.96 -5.51 6.22
N ASP A 231 -10.06 -5.39 6.96
CA ASP A 231 -10.40 -4.19 7.72
C ASP A 231 -9.40 -3.87 8.84
N GLU A 232 -8.73 -4.87 9.40
CA GLU A 232 -7.77 -4.66 10.49
C GLU A 232 -6.51 -3.93 10.02
N PHE A 233 -6.13 -4.09 8.75
CA PHE A 233 -4.98 -3.39 8.17
C PHE A 233 -5.23 -1.90 7.95
N ARG A 234 -6.49 -1.46 8.02
CA ARG A 234 -6.87 -0.04 7.95
C ARG A 234 -7.15 0.59 9.32
N LYS A 235 -7.49 -0.22 10.34
CA LYS A 235 -7.80 0.28 11.70
C LYS A 235 -6.51 0.42 12.50
N ILE A 236 -5.70 1.40 12.12
CA ILE A 236 -4.33 1.59 12.62
C ILE A 236 -4.12 2.97 13.22
N ASP A 237 -2.99 3.13 13.89
CA ASP A 237 -2.54 4.42 14.40
C ASP A 237 -2.28 5.40 13.23
N LEU A 238 -2.80 6.62 13.33
CA LEU A 238 -2.53 7.69 12.37
C LEU A 238 -1.03 7.94 12.18
N LEU A 239 -0.26 7.76 13.24
CA LEU A 239 1.20 7.91 13.21
C LEU A 239 1.86 6.80 12.36
N TYR A 240 1.34 5.56 12.47
CA TYR A 240 1.79 4.45 11.64
C TYR A 240 1.40 4.62 10.17
N GLU A 241 0.24 5.21 9.92
CA GLU A 241 -0.19 5.53 8.55
C GLU A 241 0.77 6.51 7.88
N ILE A 242 1.00 7.69 8.49
CA ILE A 242 1.85 8.73 7.91
C ILE A 242 3.33 8.37 7.92
N ALA A 243 3.75 7.45 8.77
CA ALA A 243 5.11 6.93 8.78
C ALA A 243 5.51 6.32 7.44
N PHE A 244 4.56 5.79 6.67
CA PHE A 244 4.85 5.21 5.36
C PHE A 244 5.27 6.28 4.34
N VAL A 245 4.52 7.36 4.23
CA VAL A 245 4.88 8.50 3.36
C VAL A 245 6.24 9.06 3.74
N CYS A 246 6.47 9.29 5.04
CA CYS A 246 7.75 9.83 5.52
C CYS A 246 8.91 8.88 5.24
N MET A 247 8.74 7.58 5.48
CA MET A 247 9.76 6.57 5.22
C MET A 247 10.10 6.48 3.73
N ASP A 248 9.10 6.52 2.84
CA ASP A 248 9.34 6.47 1.39
C ASP A 248 10.14 7.71 0.91
N LEU A 249 9.79 8.92 1.38
CA LEU A 249 10.55 10.13 1.09
C LEU A 249 12.00 10.03 1.60
N GLU A 250 12.19 9.61 2.85
CA GLU A 250 13.52 9.41 3.46
C GLU A 250 14.31 8.31 2.75
N SER A 251 13.64 7.28 2.22
CA SER A 251 14.30 6.23 1.44
C SER A 251 14.92 6.75 0.13
N ALA A 252 14.43 7.86 -0.37
CA ALA A 252 14.98 8.56 -1.55
C ALA A 252 15.93 9.71 -1.19
N GLY A 253 16.32 9.85 0.10
CA GLY A 253 17.21 10.93 0.56
C GLY A 253 16.51 12.29 0.64
N ARG A 254 15.17 12.31 0.73
CA ARG A 254 14.38 13.55 0.81
C ARG A 254 13.79 13.74 2.21
N GLU A 255 14.68 13.77 3.21
CA GLU A 255 14.33 14.07 4.60
C GLU A 255 13.74 15.49 4.75
N ASP A 256 14.10 16.40 3.85
CA ASP A 256 13.53 17.75 3.75
C ASP A 256 12.00 17.68 3.48
N LEU A 257 11.59 16.87 2.51
CA LEU A 257 10.19 16.69 2.16
C LEU A 257 9.42 15.90 3.25
N SER A 258 10.03 14.87 3.84
CA SER A 258 9.47 14.14 4.98
C SER A 258 9.18 15.07 6.16
N ARG A 259 10.10 15.97 6.48
CA ARG A 259 9.93 16.99 7.51
C ARG A 259 8.80 17.96 7.17
N SER A 260 8.78 18.48 5.94
CA SER A 260 7.73 19.39 5.48
C SER A 260 6.34 18.75 5.56
N PHE A 261 6.22 17.46 5.19
CA PHE A 261 4.99 16.68 5.32
C PHE A 261 4.53 16.62 6.79
N LEU A 262 5.42 16.21 7.70
CA LEU A 262 5.09 16.05 9.10
C LEU A 262 4.73 17.39 9.77
N GLU A 263 5.44 18.44 9.46
CA GLU A 263 5.17 19.80 9.98
C GLU A 263 3.82 20.31 9.53
N GLU A 264 3.46 20.14 8.25
CA GLU A 264 2.15 20.53 7.75
C GLU A 264 1.03 19.67 8.34
N TYR A 265 1.20 18.34 8.39
CA TYR A 265 0.22 17.43 8.99
C TYR A 265 -0.09 17.79 10.45
N LYS A 266 0.94 18.12 11.25
CA LYS A 266 0.82 18.51 12.65
C LYS A 266 0.02 19.79 12.89
N ARG A 267 -0.13 20.66 11.90
CA ARG A 267 -1.01 21.84 12.00
C ARG A 267 -2.48 21.47 12.12
N TYR A 268 -2.87 20.32 11.59
CA TYR A 268 -4.25 19.80 11.61
C TYR A 268 -4.49 18.82 12.75
N ILE A 269 -3.52 17.98 13.05
CA ILE A 269 -3.61 16.93 14.07
C ILE A 269 -2.32 16.94 14.90
N PRO A 270 -2.36 17.29 16.19
CA PRO A 270 -1.20 17.24 17.08
C PRO A 270 -0.87 15.79 17.45
N ILE A 271 -0.24 15.05 16.52
CA ILE A 271 -0.07 13.61 16.60
C ILE A 271 1.18 13.18 17.40
N ILE A 272 2.12 14.09 17.62
CA ILE A 272 3.34 13.91 18.40
C ILE A 272 3.34 14.94 19.52
N GLU A 273 3.09 14.50 20.76
CA GLU A 273 3.01 15.36 21.94
C GLU A 273 4.23 15.27 22.85
N GLY A 274 5.10 14.27 22.68
CA GLY A 274 6.26 14.07 23.54
C GLY A 274 7.28 13.08 22.96
N ALA A 275 8.29 12.78 23.78
CA ALA A 275 9.41 11.91 23.37
C ALA A 275 8.94 10.49 23.01
N ASN A 276 7.97 9.94 23.75
CA ASN A 276 7.43 8.60 23.46
C ASN A 276 6.75 8.54 22.09
N ASP A 277 5.93 9.55 21.74
CA ASP A 277 5.33 9.62 20.41
C ASP A 277 6.40 9.76 19.31
N GLN A 278 7.47 10.50 19.59
CA GLN A 278 8.59 10.64 18.66
C GLN A 278 9.32 9.30 18.47
N SER A 279 9.56 8.54 19.53
CA SER A 279 10.15 7.20 19.46
C SER A 279 9.25 6.23 18.71
N LEU A 280 7.93 6.27 18.96
CA LEU A 280 6.94 5.48 18.22
C LEU A 280 6.93 5.84 16.74
N PHE A 281 7.04 7.11 16.38
CA PHE A 281 7.08 7.51 14.96
C PHE A 281 8.31 6.94 14.25
N VAL A 282 9.48 7.01 14.88
CA VAL A 282 10.71 6.42 14.32
C VAL A 282 10.58 4.89 14.21
N TYR A 283 10.03 4.25 15.24
CA TYR A 283 9.76 2.81 15.22
C TYR A 283 8.78 2.43 14.08
N TYR A 284 7.72 3.18 13.89
CA TYR A 284 6.75 2.93 12.82
C TYR A 284 7.37 3.12 11.43
N LYS A 285 8.28 4.07 11.24
CA LYS A 285 9.06 4.17 10.00
C LYS A 285 9.96 2.95 9.81
N CYS A 286 10.60 2.47 10.89
CA CYS A 286 11.38 1.23 10.86
C CYS A 286 10.51 0.02 10.46
N LEU A 287 9.32 -0.12 11.04
CA LEU A 287 8.38 -1.20 10.71
C LEU A 287 7.91 -1.13 9.25
N ARG A 288 7.65 0.07 8.70
CA ARG A 288 7.32 0.23 7.26
C ARG A 288 8.51 -0.15 6.37
N ALA A 289 9.74 0.25 6.75
CA ALA A 289 10.95 -0.18 6.04
C ALA A 289 11.17 -1.70 6.11
N ASN A 290 10.88 -2.33 7.26
CA ASN A 290 10.90 -3.79 7.44
C ASN A 290 9.95 -4.50 6.47
N ILE A 291 8.71 -4.02 6.34
CA ILE A 291 7.73 -4.58 5.39
C ILE A 291 8.27 -4.49 3.95
N ARG A 292 8.84 -3.34 3.56
CA ARG A 292 9.44 -3.17 2.23
C ARG A 292 10.64 -4.10 2.02
N ALA A 293 11.55 -4.17 2.99
CA ALA A 293 12.69 -5.08 2.95
C ALA A 293 12.26 -6.54 2.79
N LYS A 294 11.23 -6.97 3.55
CA LYS A 294 10.66 -8.32 3.42
C LYS A 294 10.11 -8.58 2.02
N VAL A 295 9.32 -7.66 1.46
CA VAL A 295 8.73 -7.82 0.13
C VAL A 295 9.82 -8.01 -0.93
N HIS A 296 10.84 -7.14 -0.95
CA HIS A 296 11.95 -7.23 -1.91
C HIS A 296 12.79 -8.49 -1.68
N GLY A 297 13.07 -8.84 -0.42
CA GLY A 297 13.80 -10.06 -0.09
C GLY A 297 13.07 -11.35 -0.50
N LEU A 298 11.75 -11.40 -0.39
CA LEU A 298 10.95 -12.53 -0.89
C LEU A 298 10.96 -12.61 -2.41
N ARG A 299 10.94 -11.46 -3.11
CA ARG A 299 11.08 -11.42 -4.57
C ARG A 299 12.44 -11.94 -5.01
N VAL A 300 13.54 -11.58 -4.34
CA VAL A 300 14.87 -12.15 -4.57
C VAL A 300 14.84 -13.67 -4.52
N LYS A 301 14.12 -14.26 -3.54
CA LYS A 301 13.97 -15.72 -3.42
C LYS A 301 13.17 -16.37 -4.56
N GLN A 302 12.25 -15.63 -5.18
CA GLN A 302 11.35 -16.15 -6.22
C GLN A 302 11.85 -15.93 -7.65
N LEU A 303 12.71 -14.93 -7.86
CA LEU A 303 13.10 -14.50 -9.19
C LEU A 303 14.21 -15.33 -9.80
N ILE A 304 13.96 -15.72 -11.04
CA ILE A 304 14.90 -16.35 -11.96
C ILE A 304 14.73 -15.62 -13.30
N PRO A 305 15.24 -14.42 -13.47
CA PRO A 305 16.53 -14.16 -14.09
C PRO A 305 17.38 -13.19 -13.27
N LYS A 306 18.71 -13.39 -13.34
CA LYS A 306 19.71 -12.63 -12.56
C LYS A 306 19.64 -11.10 -12.69
N SER A 307 19.15 -10.58 -13.81
CA SER A 307 19.06 -9.12 -14.04
C SER A 307 18.00 -8.43 -13.16
N LEU A 308 16.88 -9.10 -12.90
CA LEU A 308 15.85 -8.61 -11.99
C LEU A 308 16.22 -8.81 -10.52
N CYS A 309 17.05 -9.84 -10.25
CA CYS A 309 17.53 -10.14 -8.91
C CYS A 309 18.37 -9.00 -8.33
N VAL A 310 19.28 -8.40 -9.12
CA VAL A 310 20.15 -7.29 -8.66
C VAL A 310 19.33 -6.08 -8.22
N MET A 311 18.31 -5.69 -8.97
CA MET A 311 17.46 -4.56 -8.59
C MET A 311 16.70 -4.81 -7.28
N GLU A 312 16.16 -6.01 -7.09
CA GLU A 312 15.46 -6.37 -5.85
C GLU A 312 16.43 -6.50 -4.66
N GLU A 313 17.68 -6.96 -4.90
CA GLU A 313 18.74 -6.98 -3.89
C GLU A 313 19.13 -5.56 -3.44
N ASP A 314 19.29 -4.63 -4.37
CA ASP A 314 19.59 -3.23 -4.07
C ASP A 314 18.45 -2.57 -3.26
N LEU A 315 17.19 -2.86 -3.60
CA LEU A 315 16.05 -2.39 -2.86
C LEU A 315 15.94 -3.01 -1.45
N LEU A 316 16.21 -4.30 -1.32
CA LEU A 316 16.31 -4.96 -0.01
C LEU A 316 17.38 -4.26 0.86
N LEU A 317 18.59 -4.05 0.34
CA LEU A 317 19.69 -3.40 1.05
C LEU A 317 19.35 -1.94 1.40
N LYS A 318 18.70 -1.21 0.50
CA LYS A 318 18.24 0.17 0.73
C LYS A 318 17.35 0.23 1.96
N TYR A 319 16.29 -0.57 2.02
CA TYR A 319 15.36 -0.56 3.16
C TYR A 319 15.97 -1.14 4.42
N TRP A 320 16.87 -2.13 4.30
CA TRP A 320 17.61 -2.65 5.44
C TRP A 320 18.51 -1.59 6.10
N ASN A 321 19.24 -0.81 5.30
CA ASN A 321 20.05 0.30 5.80
C ASN A 321 19.20 1.38 6.44
N LEU A 322 18.01 1.65 5.90
CA LEU A 322 17.07 2.57 6.49
C LEU A 322 16.58 2.10 7.88
N MET A 323 16.29 0.78 8.02
CA MET A 323 16.00 0.19 9.34
C MET A 323 17.14 0.39 10.34
N ARG A 324 18.40 0.16 9.93
CA ARG A 324 19.59 0.41 10.78
C ARG A 324 19.64 1.87 11.25
N ASN A 325 19.38 2.82 10.34
CA ASN A 325 19.38 4.25 10.65
C ASN A 325 18.26 4.61 11.63
N TYR A 326 17.07 4.05 11.50
CA TYR A 326 15.97 4.28 12.44
C TYR A 326 16.25 3.66 13.81
N ARG A 327 16.75 2.42 13.85
CA ARG A 327 17.14 1.77 15.10
C ARG A 327 18.17 2.60 15.89
N ALA A 328 19.14 3.18 15.20
CA ALA A 328 20.17 4.02 15.82
C ALA A 328 19.64 5.34 16.41
N GLN A 329 18.44 5.77 16.03
CA GLN A 329 17.78 6.98 16.59
C GLN A 329 16.98 6.71 17.86
N ILE A 330 16.73 5.43 18.17
CA ILE A 330 15.98 5.00 19.36
C ILE A 330 16.98 4.51 20.41
N SER A 331 16.96 5.16 21.57
CA SER A 331 17.71 4.73 22.76
C SER A 331 16.74 4.14 23.77
N PHE A 332 17.06 2.98 24.32
CA PHE A 332 16.35 2.35 25.43
C PHE A 332 16.78 2.93 26.76
#